data_0687a8ff9023dd5ddd096d07f16c1d74
#
_entry.id   0687a8ff9023dd5ddd096d07f16c1d74
#
_cell.length_a   1.000
_cell.length_b   1.000
_cell.length_c   1.000
_cell.angle_alpha   90.00
_cell.angle_beta   90.00
_cell.angle_gamma   90.00
#
_symmetry.space_group_name_H-M   'P 1'
#
loop_
_entity.id
_entity.type
_entity.pdbx_description
1 polymer ?
#
loop_
_entity_poly.entity_id
_entity_poly.type
_entity_poly.pdbx_seq_one_letter_code
_entity_poly.pdbx_strand_id
1 'polypeptide(L)'
;MRLFAGFSLFLSLGLLSFAPPLSEAPAGFDGKSNGLVDDPTHAADLAKFDEVEAISDGLGPLYNAQSCRECHQNPVSGGASQVSELRVGHRDAQGAFRNPDISINNGAEIIKGRSLINDRAICPSGAFPSTEIQEHVPDSEKVRTFRISLNLLGDGFVEALSDQTLEDLAKDQCKKTHGKICGQALYVPIVESPGKTGVGRFGWKDQQASLLSFSADAYLNEMGITSRLQPDEVTNLCNSVSEPNDKPGADGLSDIDHFARFMRALEAPARDASLSQTAGAKHGETLFEKVGCATCHVATLTTAPSGTPINGGNFTIPDALGGKTFHPYGDFLLHN
;
A
#
# COMPACT_ATOMS: atom_id res chain seq x y z
N MET A 1 -8.31 8.82 78.83
CA MET A 1 -7.49 8.31 77.67
C MET A 1 -8.37 8.40 76.45
N ARG A 2 -8.21 9.48 75.62
CA ARG A 2 -9.01 9.72 74.40
C ARG A 2 -8.12 9.44 73.24
N LEU A 3 -8.44 8.41 72.42
CA LEU A 3 -7.79 8.12 71.11
C LEU A 3 -8.32 9.10 70.09
N PHE A 4 -7.41 9.81 69.40
CA PHE A 4 -7.67 10.54 68.17
C PHE A 4 -7.37 9.61 67.03
N ALA A 5 -8.40 9.29 66.24
CA ALA A 5 -8.24 8.62 64.96
C ALA A 5 -8.02 9.69 63.88
N GLY A 6 -6.81 9.75 63.31
CA GLY A 6 -6.50 10.62 62.20
C GLY A 6 -6.99 9.99 60.86
N PHE A 7 -7.85 10.69 60.17
CA PHE A 7 -8.34 10.32 58.84
C PHE A 7 -7.41 10.97 57.78
N SER A 8 -6.56 10.18 57.13
CA SER A 8 -5.74 10.65 56.02
C SER A 8 -6.56 10.59 54.74
N LEU A 9 -6.88 11.76 54.20
CA LEU A 9 -7.56 11.91 52.93
C LEU A 9 -6.51 11.83 51.79
N PHE A 10 -6.47 10.70 51.10
CA PHE A 10 -5.67 10.56 49.86
C PHE A 10 -6.39 11.27 48.71
N LEU A 11 -5.89 12.42 48.31
CA LEU A 11 -6.33 13.14 47.13
C LEU A 11 -5.64 12.50 45.88
N SER A 12 -6.36 11.62 45.21
CA SER A 12 -5.90 11.07 43.92
C SER A 12 -6.07 12.15 42.83
N LEU A 13 -4.96 12.81 42.47
CA LEU A 13 -4.90 13.64 41.26
C LEU A 13 -5.01 12.73 40.04
N GLY A 14 -6.21 12.64 39.45
CA GLY A 14 -6.39 12.04 38.16
C GLY A 14 -5.71 12.89 37.08
N LEU A 15 -4.63 12.38 36.51
CA LEU A 15 -4.04 12.94 35.30
C LEU A 15 -5.08 12.79 34.16
N LEU A 16 -5.81 13.87 33.87
CA LEU A 16 -6.59 13.99 32.62
C LEU A 16 -5.59 14.04 31.46
N SER A 17 -5.39 12.91 30.82
CA SER A 17 -4.66 12.85 29.57
C SER A 17 -5.53 13.50 28.50
N PHE A 18 -5.26 14.77 28.15
CA PHE A 18 -5.87 15.40 27.00
C PHE A 18 -5.25 14.78 25.75
N ALA A 19 -6.06 14.07 24.96
CA ALA A 19 -5.66 13.72 23.61
C ALA A 19 -5.33 15.01 22.86
N PRO A 20 -4.23 15.06 22.09
CA PRO A 20 -3.91 16.24 21.29
C PRO A 20 -5.07 16.53 20.33
N PRO A 21 -5.35 17.80 20.02
CA PRO A 21 -6.41 18.15 19.10
C PRO A 21 -6.12 17.53 17.71
N LEU A 22 -7.17 17.06 17.06
CA LEU A 22 -7.09 16.58 15.68
C LEU A 22 -6.61 17.71 14.77
N SER A 23 -5.72 17.42 13.84
CA SER A 23 -5.19 18.39 12.88
C SER A 23 -5.30 17.85 11.46
N GLU A 24 -5.48 18.74 10.49
CA GLU A 24 -5.46 18.37 9.07
C GLU A 24 -4.10 17.77 8.69
N ALA A 25 -4.14 16.73 7.87
CA ALA A 25 -2.94 16.16 7.27
C ALA A 25 -2.34 17.18 6.28
N PRO A 26 -1.00 17.32 6.23
CA PRO A 26 -0.35 18.05 5.16
C PRO A 26 -0.78 17.52 3.79
N ALA A 27 -1.12 18.44 2.88
CA ALA A 27 -1.63 18.10 1.56
C ALA A 27 -1.01 18.97 0.48
N GLY A 28 -0.49 18.36 -0.59
CA GLY A 28 0.21 19.04 -1.67
C GLY A 28 0.44 18.15 -2.88
N PHE A 29 1.02 18.77 -3.91
CA PHE A 29 1.51 18.11 -5.12
C PHE A 29 2.91 18.63 -5.49
N ASP A 30 3.65 19.15 -4.52
CA ASP A 30 4.98 19.73 -4.74
C ASP A 30 6.13 18.76 -4.41
N GLY A 31 5.80 17.52 -4.05
CA GLY A 31 6.77 16.47 -3.76
C GLY A 31 7.49 16.61 -2.41
N LYS A 32 6.96 17.42 -1.49
CA LYS A 32 7.53 17.59 -0.16
C LYS A 32 7.14 16.49 0.80
N SER A 33 7.93 16.40 1.88
CA SER A 33 7.59 15.55 3.02
C SER A 33 6.41 16.11 3.81
N ASN A 34 5.54 15.22 4.29
CA ASN A 34 4.47 15.57 5.24
C ASN A 34 4.99 15.88 6.67
N GLY A 35 6.31 15.98 6.84
CA GLY A 35 6.96 16.21 8.12
C GLY A 35 7.40 14.94 8.85
N LEU A 36 7.25 13.77 8.24
CA LEU A 36 7.73 12.51 8.81
C LEU A 36 9.26 12.46 8.87
N VAL A 37 9.91 12.94 7.84
CA VAL A 37 11.37 13.04 7.71
C VAL A 37 11.76 14.42 7.26
N ASP A 38 13.01 14.80 7.48
CA ASP A 38 13.59 16.04 6.97
C ASP A 38 13.80 16.01 5.44
N ASP A 39 13.99 17.19 4.84
CA ASP A 39 14.13 17.31 3.38
C ASP A 39 15.30 16.49 2.80
N PRO A 40 16.51 16.44 3.40
CA PRO A 40 17.59 15.59 2.90
C PRO A 40 17.25 14.10 2.91
N THR A 41 16.61 13.61 3.96
CA THR A 41 16.18 12.21 4.06
C THR A 41 15.10 11.92 3.02
N HIS A 42 14.11 12.81 2.89
CA HIS A 42 13.05 12.66 1.88
C HIS A 42 13.61 12.63 0.46
N ALA A 43 14.58 13.50 0.16
CA ALA A 43 15.24 13.51 -1.14
C ALA A 43 16.06 12.24 -1.42
N ALA A 44 16.69 11.65 -0.40
CA ALA A 44 17.41 10.39 -0.53
C ALA A 44 16.44 9.22 -0.80
N ASP A 45 15.31 9.16 -0.09
CA ASP A 45 14.28 8.14 -0.31
C ASP A 45 13.61 8.29 -1.68
N LEU A 46 13.35 9.52 -2.11
CA LEU A 46 12.85 9.82 -3.46
C LEU A 46 13.86 9.35 -4.53
N ALA A 47 15.14 9.55 -4.32
CA ALA A 47 16.18 9.11 -5.26
C ALA A 47 16.18 7.57 -5.40
N LYS A 48 15.95 6.84 -4.30
CA LYS A 48 15.78 5.38 -4.32
C LYS A 48 14.50 4.95 -5.03
N PHE A 49 13.40 5.62 -4.78
CA PHE A 49 12.12 5.35 -5.45
C PHE A 49 12.17 5.60 -6.97
N ASP A 50 12.94 6.59 -7.39
CA ASP A 50 13.13 6.97 -8.79
C ASP A 50 14.29 6.23 -9.48
N GLU A 51 15.12 5.47 -8.74
CA GLU A 51 16.27 4.72 -9.27
C GLU A 51 15.85 3.75 -10.35
N VAL A 52 16.63 3.70 -11.43
CA VAL A 52 16.42 2.74 -12.51
C VAL A 52 17.32 1.54 -12.25
N GLU A 53 16.70 0.44 -11.88
CA GLU A 53 17.39 -0.81 -11.56
C GLU A 53 18.01 -1.47 -12.79
N ALA A 54 19.17 -2.03 -12.60
CA ALA A 54 19.89 -2.79 -13.62
C ALA A 54 19.91 -4.30 -13.26
N ILE A 55 20.33 -5.11 -14.22
CA ILE A 55 20.52 -6.56 -13.99
C ILE A 55 21.50 -6.82 -12.85
N SER A 56 22.52 -5.97 -12.66
CA SER A 56 23.48 -6.05 -11.56
C SER A 56 22.83 -5.85 -10.18
N ASP A 57 21.71 -5.16 -10.12
CA ASP A 57 20.96 -4.86 -8.91
C ASP A 57 19.89 -5.94 -8.63
N GLY A 58 19.74 -6.90 -9.54
CA GLY A 58 18.82 -8.03 -9.43
C GLY A 58 17.57 -7.93 -10.31
N LEU A 59 17.48 -6.91 -11.19
CA LEU A 59 16.33 -6.74 -12.09
C LEU A 59 16.06 -7.99 -12.93
N GLY A 60 14.82 -8.42 -12.95
CA GLY A 60 14.34 -9.56 -13.75
C GLY A 60 14.58 -10.91 -13.08
N PRO A 61 14.50 -12.03 -13.89
CA PRO A 61 14.40 -12.05 -15.36
C PRO A 61 13.05 -11.62 -15.95
N LEU A 62 11.96 -11.67 -15.15
CA LEU A 62 10.64 -11.22 -15.54
C LEU A 62 10.30 -9.92 -14.79
N TYR A 63 9.81 -8.91 -15.51
CA TYR A 63 9.51 -7.60 -14.90
C TYR A 63 8.54 -6.79 -15.76
N ASN A 64 7.94 -5.75 -15.15
CA ASN A 64 7.08 -4.76 -15.81
C ASN A 64 7.76 -3.39 -15.86
N ALA A 65 8.53 -3.04 -14.86
CA ALA A 65 9.16 -1.74 -14.70
C ALA A 65 10.60 -1.87 -14.20
N GLN A 66 11.41 -0.85 -14.45
CA GLN A 66 12.79 -0.74 -13.94
C GLN A 66 12.93 0.27 -12.78
N SER A 67 11.85 1.00 -12.48
CA SER A 67 11.77 1.89 -11.32
C SER A 67 10.32 2.02 -10.86
N CYS A 68 10.10 2.35 -9.60
CA CYS A 68 8.77 2.62 -9.09
C CYS A 68 8.11 3.81 -9.82
N ARG A 69 8.95 4.80 -10.19
CA ARG A 69 8.50 5.99 -10.92
C ARG A 69 7.95 5.69 -12.30
N GLU A 70 8.33 4.62 -12.99
CA GLU A 70 7.73 4.28 -14.30
C GLU A 70 6.20 4.19 -14.21
N CYS A 71 5.68 3.72 -13.09
CA CYS A 71 4.24 3.56 -12.85
C CYS A 71 3.66 4.60 -11.89
N HIS A 72 4.44 5.23 -11.00
CA HIS A 72 3.99 6.17 -9.97
C HIS A 72 4.61 7.56 -10.18
N GLN A 73 4.17 8.32 -11.20
CA GLN A 73 4.89 9.50 -11.70
C GLN A 73 4.12 10.82 -11.73
N ASN A 74 2.78 10.83 -11.66
CA ASN A 74 2.01 12.05 -11.89
C ASN A 74 1.05 12.37 -10.70
N PRO A 75 0.98 13.62 -10.27
CA PRO A 75 1.71 14.80 -10.77
C PRO A 75 3.16 14.88 -10.29
N VAL A 76 3.55 14.07 -9.31
CA VAL A 76 4.91 13.93 -8.76
C VAL A 76 5.20 12.44 -8.54
N SER A 77 6.45 12.07 -8.25
CA SER A 77 6.78 10.69 -7.84
C SER A 77 5.92 10.24 -6.67
N GLY A 78 5.41 9.02 -6.75
CA GLY A 78 4.36 8.50 -5.85
C GLY A 78 2.93 8.71 -6.35
N GLY A 79 2.70 9.50 -7.39
CA GLY A 79 1.38 9.68 -8.00
C GLY A 79 0.94 8.48 -8.84
N ALA A 80 -0.05 8.68 -9.72
CA ALA A 80 -0.54 7.67 -10.63
C ALA A 80 0.05 7.83 -12.05
N SER A 81 -0.19 6.87 -12.93
CA SER A 81 0.13 6.98 -14.36
C SER A 81 -0.92 6.31 -15.23
N GLN A 82 -0.70 6.37 -16.56
CA GLN A 82 -1.48 5.63 -17.55
C GLN A 82 -0.85 4.28 -17.91
N VAL A 83 0.29 3.94 -17.32
CA VAL A 83 0.90 2.61 -17.47
C VAL A 83 -0.03 1.59 -16.82
N SER A 84 -0.33 0.54 -17.55
CA SER A 84 -1.27 -0.48 -17.12
C SER A 84 -0.64 -1.87 -17.18
N GLU A 85 -0.97 -2.68 -16.18
CA GLU A 85 -0.56 -4.07 -16.05
C GLU A 85 -1.67 -5.00 -16.48
N LEU A 86 -1.32 -6.09 -17.15
CA LEU A 86 -2.26 -7.14 -17.49
C LEU A 86 -2.45 -8.09 -16.29
N ARG A 87 -3.71 -8.26 -15.89
CA ARG A 87 -4.12 -9.27 -14.89
C ARG A 87 -5.00 -10.32 -15.57
N VAL A 88 -4.73 -11.58 -15.30
CA VAL A 88 -5.44 -12.69 -15.94
C VAL A 88 -5.89 -13.75 -14.94
N GLY A 89 -6.83 -14.58 -15.38
CA GLY A 89 -7.34 -15.72 -14.64
C GLY A 89 -8.52 -16.37 -15.35
N HIS A 90 -9.13 -17.34 -14.69
CA HIS A 90 -10.34 -18.01 -15.18
C HIS A 90 -11.34 -18.22 -14.04
N ARG A 91 -12.54 -18.61 -14.39
CA ARG A 91 -13.52 -19.13 -13.44
C ARG A 91 -13.53 -20.65 -13.52
N ASP A 92 -13.45 -21.29 -12.36
CA ASP A 92 -13.61 -22.75 -12.28
C ASP A 92 -15.06 -23.19 -12.55
N ALA A 93 -15.30 -24.51 -12.51
CA ALA A 93 -16.61 -25.07 -12.75
C ALA A 93 -17.69 -24.62 -11.73
N GLN A 94 -17.28 -24.12 -10.57
CA GLN A 94 -18.13 -23.57 -9.52
C GLN A 94 -18.32 -22.05 -9.66
N GLY A 95 -17.67 -21.43 -10.67
CA GLY A 95 -17.71 -19.99 -10.92
C GLY A 95 -16.74 -19.17 -10.08
N ALA A 96 -15.94 -19.78 -9.22
CA ALA A 96 -14.93 -19.11 -8.42
C ALA A 96 -13.74 -18.67 -9.28
N PHE A 97 -13.20 -17.49 -9.01
CA PHE A 97 -12.01 -17.00 -9.69
C PHE A 97 -10.77 -17.82 -9.26
N ARG A 98 -9.94 -18.17 -10.25
CA ARG A 98 -8.66 -18.84 -10.07
C ARG A 98 -7.56 -18.08 -10.76
N ASN A 99 -6.44 -17.94 -10.08
CA ASN A 99 -5.20 -17.48 -10.71
C ASN A 99 -4.67 -18.55 -11.64
N PRO A 100 -4.05 -18.18 -12.77
CA PRO A 100 -3.50 -19.13 -13.73
C PRO A 100 -2.16 -19.71 -13.28
N ASP A 101 -1.77 -20.79 -13.93
CA ASP A 101 -0.39 -21.25 -14.01
C ASP A 101 0.19 -20.75 -15.33
N ILE A 102 1.26 -19.97 -15.27
CA ILE A 102 1.88 -19.33 -16.44
C ILE A 102 3.11 -20.12 -16.86
N SER A 103 3.11 -20.55 -18.11
CA SER A 103 4.22 -21.29 -18.71
C SER A 103 5.26 -20.33 -19.29
N ILE A 104 6.53 -20.58 -19.00
CA ILE A 104 7.70 -19.86 -19.54
C ILE A 104 8.72 -20.87 -20.07
N ASN A 105 9.81 -20.41 -20.68
CA ASN A 105 10.87 -21.26 -21.23
C ASN A 105 10.30 -22.36 -22.14
N ASN A 106 9.46 -21.98 -23.09
CA ASN A 106 8.77 -22.91 -24.01
C ASN A 106 8.03 -24.06 -23.28
N GLY A 107 7.52 -23.81 -22.08
CA GLY A 107 6.78 -24.78 -21.29
C GLY A 107 7.62 -25.63 -20.34
N ALA A 108 8.92 -25.42 -20.28
CA ALA A 108 9.80 -26.16 -19.38
C ALA A 108 9.69 -25.72 -17.92
N GLU A 109 9.14 -24.53 -17.67
CA GLU A 109 8.94 -23.99 -16.33
C GLU A 109 7.53 -23.39 -16.17
N ILE A 110 6.96 -23.47 -14.97
CA ILE A 110 5.60 -23.00 -14.67
C ILE A 110 5.62 -22.12 -13.42
N ILE A 111 5.19 -20.87 -13.56
CA ILE A 111 4.93 -19.95 -12.45
C ILE A 111 3.49 -20.15 -12.00
N LYS A 112 3.31 -20.64 -10.77
CA LYS A 112 2.00 -21.02 -10.25
C LYS A 112 1.27 -19.88 -9.56
N GLY A 113 -0.05 -19.79 -9.79
CA GLY A 113 -0.93 -18.93 -9.04
C GLY A 113 -0.72 -17.44 -9.28
N ARG A 114 -0.12 -17.05 -10.39
CA ARG A 114 0.24 -15.66 -10.69
C ARG A 114 -0.80 -14.99 -11.61
N SER A 115 -1.49 -13.97 -11.11
CA SER A 115 -2.44 -13.21 -11.91
C SER A 115 -1.84 -12.02 -12.65
N LEU A 116 -0.74 -11.44 -12.15
CA LEU A 116 0.04 -10.40 -12.81
C LEU A 116 0.87 -11.03 -13.92
N ILE A 117 0.85 -10.45 -15.10
CA ILE A 117 1.67 -10.87 -16.24
C ILE A 117 2.78 -9.84 -16.43
N ASN A 118 4.02 -10.28 -16.38
CA ASN A 118 5.15 -9.43 -16.74
C ASN A 118 5.26 -9.34 -18.26
N ASP A 119 5.39 -8.12 -18.78
CA ASP A 119 5.45 -7.85 -20.21
C ASP A 119 6.88 -7.76 -20.74
N ARG A 120 7.88 -7.82 -19.85
CA ARG A 120 9.31 -7.76 -20.18
C ARG A 120 10.05 -8.96 -19.62
N ALA A 121 11.06 -9.40 -20.33
CA ALA A 121 11.92 -10.49 -19.92
C ALA A 121 13.37 -10.25 -20.36
N ILE A 122 14.34 -10.53 -19.48
CA ILE A 122 15.77 -10.47 -19.78
C ILE A 122 16.52 -11.65 -19.18
N CYS A 123 17.65 -12.00 -19.83
CA CYS A 123 18.60 -12.96 -19.30
C CYS A 123 19.99 -12.33 -19.28
N PRO A 124 20.65 -12.16 -18.13
CA PRO A 124 21.92 -11.46 -17.99
C PRO A 124 23.03 -12.06 -18.86
N SER A 125 23.05 -13.39 -19.00
CA SER A 125 24.09 -14.11 -19.75
C SER A 125 23.80 -14.24 -21.24
N GLY A 126 22.62 -13.81 -21.69
CA GLY A 126 22.16 -14.11 -23.06
C GLY A 126 21.96 -15.61 -23.33
N ALA A 127 21.89 -16.44 -22.28
CA ALA A 127 21.75 -17.90 -22.40
C ALA A 127 20.41 -18.30 -23.02
N PHE A 128 19.38 -17.46 -22.84
CA PHE A 128 18.05 -17.66 -23.42
C PHE A 128 17.60 -16.38 -24.14
N PRO A 129 17.00 -16.50 -25.32
CA PRO A 129 16.27 -15.38 -25.92
C PRO A 129 15.15 -14.92 -24.99
N SER A 130 14.94 -13.62 -24.87
CA SER A 130 13.88 -13.05 -24.02
C SER A 130 12.49 -13.60 -24.35
N THR A 131 12.24 -13.90 -25.62
CA THR A 131 10.99 -14.51 -26.12
C THR A 131 10.73 -15.93 -25.58
N GLU A 132 11.75 -16.65 -25.15
CA GLU A 132 11.58 -17.99 -24.58
C GLU A 132 11.18 -17.94 -23.11
N ILE A 133 11.72 -16.98 -22.37
CA ILE A 133 11.42 -16.81 -20.93
C ILE A 133 10.25 -15.87 -20.68
N GLN A 134 9.79 -15.11 -21.68
CA GLN A 134 8.63 -14.23 -21.57
C GLN A 134 7.38 -14.99 -21.10
N GLU A 135 6.61 -14.38 -20.22
CA GLU A 135 5.31 -14.92 -19.82
C GLU A 135 4.32 -14.90 -20.98
N HIS A 136 3.66 -16.03 -21.21
CA HIS A 136 2.61 -16.18 -22.23
C HIS A 136 1.29 -16.59 -21.57
N VAL A 137 0.24 -15.78 -21.82
CA VAL A 137 -1.08 -16.03 -21.25
C VAL A 137 -1.76 -17.17 -22.02
N PRO A 138 -2.07 -18.30 -21.37
CA PRO A 138 -2.80 -19.38 -22.01
C PRO A 138 -4.18 -18.96 -22.49
N ASP A 139 -4.66 -19.56 -23.59
CA ASP A 139 -5.98 -19.27 -24.14
C ASP A 139 -7.14 -19.66 -23.20
N SER A 140 -6.89 -20.53 -22.22
CA SER A 140 -7.82 -20.86 -21.14
C SER A 140 -8.19 -19.67 -20.27
N GLU A 141 -7.27 -18.72 -20.11
CA GLU A 141 -7.41 -17.57 -19.22
C GLU A 141 -8.30 -16.49 -19.86
N LYS A 142 -9.62 -16.63 -19.64
CA LYS A 142 -10.64 -15.78 -20.27
C LYS A 142 -10.96 -14.51 -19.47
N VAL A 143 -10.63 -14.48 -18.18
CA VAL A 143 -10.77 -13.27 -17.36
C VAL A 143 -9.50 -12.44 -17.53
N ARG A 144 -9.60 -11.31 -18.22
CA ARG A 144 -8.48 -10.42 -18.49
C ARG A 144 -8.87 -8.99 -18.20
N THR A 145 -8.01 -8.24 -17.51
CA THR A 145 -8.21 -6.83 -17.21
C THR A 145 -6.89 -6.11 -17.14
N PHE A 146 -6.92 -4.83 -17.46
CA PHE A 146 -5.78 -3.94 -17.23
C PHE A 146 -6.05 -3.12 -15.97
N ARG A 147 -5.00 -2.92 -15.16
CA ARG A 147 -5.01 -2.07 -13.98
C ARG A 147 -3.92 -1.04 -14.09
N ILE A 148 -4.24 0.20 -13.83
CA ILE A 148 -3.26 1.28 -13.68
C ILE A 148 -2.69 1.26 -12.27
N SER A 149 -1.53 1.89 -12.09
CA SER A 149 -0.95 2.14 -10.77
C SER A 149 -1.90 2.97 -9.90
N LEU A 150 -2.03 2.61 -8.64
CA LEU A 150 -2.75 3.42 -7.65
C LEU A 150 -1.87 4.60 -7.22
N ASN A 151 -2.53 5.69 -6.82
CA ASN A 151 -1.86 6.84 -6.24
C ASN A 151 -1.36 6.49 -4.84
N LEU A 152 -0.10 6.81 -4.52
CA LEU A 152 0.54 6.57 -3.22
C LEU A 152 0.55 7.82 -2.32
N LEU A 153 0.13 8.99 -2.86
CA LEU A 153 0.09 10.23 -2.09
C LEU A 153 -0.87 10.10 -0.92
N GLY A 154 -0.35 10.29 0.29
CA GLY A 154 -1.12 10.17 1.52
C GLY A 154 -1.20 8.75 2.10
N ASP A 155 -0.55 7.76 1.51
CA ASP A 155 -0.61 6.35 1.98
C ASP A 155 -0.06 6.17 3.40
N GLY A 156 0.84 7.05 3.86
CA GLY A 156 1.25 7.08 5.27
C GLY A 156 0.08 7.33 6.23
N PHE A 157 -0.89 8.15 5.85
CA PHE A 157 -2.11 8.37 6.64
C PHE A 157 -3.07 7.18 6.55
N VAL A 158 -3.12 6.51 5.39
CA VAL A 158 -3.89 5.27 5.21
C VAL A 158 -3.32 4.16 6.09
N GLU A 159 -1.99 3.98 6.11
CA GLU A 159 -1.32 3.01 6.99
C GLU A 159 -1.59 3.29 8.48
N ALA A 160 -1.67 4.57 8.86
CA ALA A 160 -1.92 5.00 10.23
C ALA A 160 -3.40 4.90 10.66
N LEU A 161 -4.33 4.44 9.83
CA LEU A 161 -5.68 4.07 10.26
C LEU A 161 -5.62 2.85 11.16
N SER A 162 -6.43 2.82 12.23
CA SER A 162 -6.57 1.59 13.01
C SER A 162 -7.40 0.54 12.26
N ASP A 163 -7.10 -0.74 12.45
CA ASP A 163 -7.93 -1.83 11.91
C ASP A 163 -9.38 -1.70 12.38
N GLN A 164 -9.59 -1.27 13.62
CA GLN A 164 -10.92 -1.01 14.17
C GLN A 164 -11.70 0.05 13.38
N THR A 165 -11.03 1.09 12.88
CA THR A 165 -11.68 2.12 12.04
C THR A 165 -12.27 1.50 10.77
N LEU A 166 -11.52 0.63 10.10
CA LEU A 166 -11.96 -0.04 8.87
C LEU A 166 -13.08 -1.05 9.15
N GLU A 167 -12.98 -1.81 10.24
CA GLU A 167 -14.07 -2.70 10.67
C GLU A 167 -15.36 -1.97 11.00
N ASP A 168 -15.26 -0.83 11.66
CA ASP A 168 -16.43 -0.04 12.04
C ASP A 168 -17.08 0.61 10.81
N LEU A 169 -16.29 1.05 9.82
CA LEU A 169 -16.79 1.47 8.51
C LEU A 169 -17.57 0.37 7.83
N ALA A 170 -17.04 -0.86 7.77
CA ALA A 170 -17.72 -2.00 7.17
C ALA A 170 -19.06 -2.30 7.84
N LYS A 171 -19.09 -2.31 9.19
CA LYS A 171 -20.31 -2.51 10.00
C LYS A 171 -21.35 -1.40 9.75
N ASP A 172 -20.88 -0.15 9.72
CA ASP A 172 -21.72 1.03 9.52
C ASP A 172 -22.36 1.07 8.13
N GLN A 173 -21.59 0.75 7.08
CA GLN A 173 -22.11 0.63 5.71
C GLN A 173 -23.23 -0.40 5.63
N CYS A 174 -22.99 -1.59 6.17
CA CYS A 174 -23.96 -2.66 6.19
C CYS A 174 -25.24 -2.26 6.92
N LYS A 175 -25.12 -1.59 8.07
CA LYS A 175 -26.25 -1.09 8.86
C LYS A 175 -27.02 0.02 8.14
N LYS A 176 -26.34 1.04 7.63
CA LYS A 176 -26.95 2.20 6.94
C LYS A 176 -27.68 1.80 5.68
N THR A 177 -27.19 0.77 4.99
CA THR A 177 -27.81 0.26 3.74
C THR A 177 -28.76 -0.90 3.95
N HIS A 178 -29.09 -1.26 5.20
CA HIS A 178 -29.93 -2.40 5.53
C HIS A 178 -29.45 -3.71 4.89
N GLY A 179 -28.13 -3.93 4.89
CA GLY A 179 -27.50 -5.13 4.35
C GLY A 179 -27.33 -5.16 2.83
N LYS A 180 -27.63 -4.06 2.11
CA LYS A 180 -27.48 -4.02 0.66
C LYS A 180 -26.06 -3.78 0.20
N ILE A 181 -25.29 -3.01 0.97
CA ILE A 181 -23.85 -2.73 0.74
C ILE A 181 -23.15 -2.98 2.06
N CYS A 182 -22.23 -3.95 2.06
CA CYS A 182 -21.43 -4.29 3.23
C CYS A 182 -19.97 -4.39 2.78
N GLY A 183 -19.13 -3.50 3.27
CA GLY A 183 -17.70 -3.60 3.07
C GLY A 183 -17.11 -4.80 3.81
N GLN A 184 -16.04 -5.36 3.29
CA GLN A 184 -15.31 -6.47 3.90
C GLN A 184 -13.91 -6.01 4.27
N ALA A 185 -13.61 -5.97 5.57
CA ALA A 185 -12.26 -5.80 6.08
C ALA A 185 -11.58 -7.18 6.09
N LEU A 186 -10.61 -7.37 5.21
CA LEU A 186 -9.89 -8.65 5.10
C LEU A 186 -8.61 -8.60 5.93
N TYR A 187 -8.40 -9.60 6.78
CA TYR A 187 -7.15 -9.77 7.49
C TYR A 187 -6.12 -10.50 6.62
N VAL A 188 -4.99 -9.86 6.40
CA VAL A 188 -3.88 -10.38 5.60
C VAL A 188 -2.61 -10.50 6.43
N PRO A 189 -1.66 -11.39 6.08
CA PRO A 189 -0.37 -11.47 6.76
C PRO A 189 0.39 -10.14 6.71
N ILE A 190 1.05 -9.80 7.81
CA ILE A 190 2.04 -8.72 7.88
C ILE A 190 3.41 -9.39 7.73
N VAL A 191 4.05 -9.22 6.56
CA VAL A 191 5.23 -10.02 6.20
C VAL A 191 6.43 -9.73 7.11
N GLU A 192 6.61 -8.47 7.51
CA GLU A 192 7.63 -8.05 8.47
C GLU A 192 7.35 -8.47 9.93
N SER A 193 6.16 -9.02 10.20
CA SER A 193 5.73 -9.51 11.52
C SER A 193 5.23 -10.95 11.43
N PRO A 194 6.08 -11.96 11.31
CA PRO A 194 5.67 -13.35 11.11
C PRO A 194 4.62 -13.82 12.13
N GLY A 195 3.52 -14.40 11.61
CA GLY A 195 2.40 -14.88 12.42
C GLY A 195 1.42 -13.79 12.87
N LYS A 196 1.62 -12.54 12.48
CA LYS A 196 0.66 -11.45 12.70
C LYS A 196 -0.12 -11.16 11.43
N THR A 197 -1.33 -10.65 11.62
CA THR A 197 -2.21 -10.18 10.55
C THR A 197 -2.71 -8.77 10.86
N GLY A 198 -3.07 -8.02 9.83
CA GLY A 198 -3.73 -6.71 9.91
C GLY A 198 -4.78 -6.59 8.83
N VAL A 199 -5.66 -5.61 8.93
CA VAL A 199 -6.64 -5.33 7.88
C VAL A 199 -5.90 -4.81 6.65
N GLY A 200 -6.01 -5.54 5.54
CA GLY A 200 -5.48 -5.16 4.24
C GLY A 200 -6.13 -3.86 3.76
N ARG A 201 -5.32 -2.97 3.20
CA ARG A 201 -5.73 -1.63 2.75
C ARG A 201 -4.96 -1.13 1.55
N PHE A 202 -3.93 -1.86 1.12
CA PHE A 202 -3.10 -1.53 -0.03
C PHE A 202 -3.21 -2.57 -1.13
N GLY A 203 -3.04 -2.09 -2.38
CA GLY A 203 -3.26 -2.87 -3.58
C GLY A 203 -4.74 -2.92 -3.99
N TRP A 204 -4.99 -3.31 -5.24
CA TRP A 204 -6.33 -3.35 -5.84
C TRP A 204 -7.34 -4.28 -5.16
N LYS A 205 -6.89 -5.16 -4.30
CA LYS A 205 -7.69 -6.16 -3.59
C LYS A 205 -7.36 -6.22 -2.09
N ASP A 206 -6.85 -5.12 -1.54
CA ASP A 206 -6.47 -4.99 -0.13
C ASP A 206 -5.55 -6.15 0.33
N GLN A 207 -4.55 -6.48 -0.51
CA GLN A 207 -3.68 -7.63 -0.27
C GLN A 207 -2.62 -7.37 0.79
N GLN A 208 -2.29 -6.11 1.07
CA GLN A 208 -1.24 -5.72 1.98
C GLN A 208 -1.77 -4.83 3.12
N ALA A 209 -1.32 -5.10 4.35
CA ALA A 209 -1.70 -4.32 5.53
C ALA A 209 -0.70 -3.21 5.86
N SER A 210 0.55 -3.31 5.38
CA SER A 210 1.63 -2.36 5.64
C SER A 210 2.32 -1.91 4.35
N LEU A 211 2.89 -0.72 4.38
CA LEU A 211 3.68 -0.20 3.25
C LEU A 211 5.00 -0.94 3.07
N LEU A 212 5.57 -1.50 4.13
CA LEU A 212 6.80 -2.29 4.02
C LEU A 212 6.55 -3.66 3.39
N SER A 213 5.48 -4.37 3.78
CA SER A 213 5.04 -5.60 3.09
C SER A 213 4.73 -5.32 1.62
N PHE A 214 4.07 -4.18 1.34
CA PHE A 214 3.69 -3.79 -0.03
C PHE A 214 4.92 -3.46 -0.89
N SER A 215 5.92 -2.75 -0.32
CA SER A 215 7.18 -2.47 -1.00
C SER A 215 7.88 -3.76 -1.44
N ALA A 216 7.97 -4.73 -0.54
CA ALA A 216 8.61 -6.01 -0.86
C ALA A 216 7.83 -6.81 -1.92
N ASP A 217 6.50 -6.81 -1.84
CA ASP A 217 5.63 -7.48 -2.82
C ASP A 217 5.76 -6.86 -4.21
N ALA A 218 5.75 -5.51 -4.29
CA ALA A 218 5.90 -4.80 -5.55
C ALA A 218 7.30 -4.97 -6.14
N TYR A 219 8.36 -4.90 -5.33
CA TYR A 219 9.74 -5.03 -5.79
C TYR A 219 9.99 -6.39 -6.46
N LEU A 220 9.48 -7.48 -5.84
CA LEU A 220 9.56 -8.81 -6.43
C LEU A 220 8.66 -8.95 -7.66
N ASN A 221 7.38 -8.58 -7.56
CA ASN A 221 6.40 -8.91 -8.61
C ASN A 221 6.47 -8.00 -9.83
N GLU A 222 6.89 -6.73 -9.67
CA GLU A 222 6.97 -5.77 -10.78
C GLU A 222 8.38 -5.69 -11.39
N MET A 223 9.43 -5.99 -10.60
CA MET A 223 10.82 -5.80 -11.00
C MET A 223 11.66 -7.08 -10.94
N GLY A 224 11.13 -8.15 -10.34
CA GLY A 224 11.86 -9.41 -10.16
C GLY A 224 12.94 -9.34 -9.09
N ILE A 225 12.99 -8.29 -8.28
CA ILE A 225 14.05 -8.08 -7.28
C ILE A 225 13.61 -8.64 -5.92
N THR A 226 14.38 -9.60 -5.42
CA THR A 226 14.12 -10.22 -4.12
C THR A 226 14.62 -9.38 -2.95
N SER A 227 13.96 -9.51 -1.81
CA SER A 227 14.29 -8.79 -0.59
C SER A 227 14.26 -9.70 0.64
N ARG A 228 14.73 -9.22 1.79
CA ARG A 228 14.66 -9.97 3.05
C ARG A 228 13.23 -10.43 3.44
N LEU A 229 12.20 -9.76 2.93
CA LEU A 229 10.80 -10.10 3.19
C LEU A 229 10.18 -11.00 2.11
N GLN A 230 10.73 -10.95 0.90
CA GLN A 230 10.36 -11.78 -0.25
C GLN A 230 11.66 -12.34 -0.86
N PRO A 231 12.27 -13.37 -0.23
CA PRO A 231 13.62 -13.80 -0.60
C PRO A 231 13.66 -14.77 -1.79
N ASP A 232 12.50 -15.29 -2.18
CA ASP A 232 12.42 -16.35 -3.19
C ASP A 232 12.10 -15.75 -4.56
N GLU A 233 13.00 -15.97 -5.52
CA GLU A 233 12.79 -15.63 -6.93
C GLU A 233 11.60 -16.39 -7.52
N VAL A 234 10.81 -15.75 -8.38
CA VAL A 234 9.63 -16.36 -9.02
C VAL A 234 10.00 -17.35 -10.12
N THR A 235 11.22 -17.25 -10.65
CA THR A 235 11.78 -18.19 -11.64
C THR A 235 13.22 -18.53 -11.31
N ASN A 236 13.63 -19.76 -11.59
CA ASN A 236 15.01 -20.19 -11.43
C ASN A 236 15.88 -19.96 -12.67
N LEU A 237 15.34 -19.29 -13.68
CA LEU A 237 16.04 -19.00 -14.93
C LEU A 237 16.87 -17.74 -14.82
N CYS A 238 18.06 -17.76 -15.40
CA CYS A 238 18.92 -16.60 -15.59
C CYS A 238 19.35 -15.84 -14.33
N ASN A 239 18.96 -16.29 -13.15
CA ASN A 239 19.35 -15.63 -11.93
C ASN A 239 20.81 -15.90 -11.60
N SER A 240 21.67 -14.87 -11.71
CA SER A 240 23.11 -14.93 -11.42
C SER A 240 23.52 -14.01 -10.25
N VAL A 241 22.59 -13.20 -9.76
CA VAL A 241 22.82 -12.32 -8.61
C VAL A 241 22.42 -13.05 -7.33
N SER A 242 23.20 -12.87 -6.28
CA SER A 242 22.96 -13.59 -5.01
C SER A 242 21.69 -13.08 -4.32
N GLU A 243 20.80 -14.02 -4.00
CA GLU A 243 19.54 -13.75 -3.29
C GLU A 243 19.75 -13.56 -1.76
N PRO A 244 18.95 -12.74 -1.10
CA PRO A 244 18.11 -11.70 -1.70
C PRO A 244 18.97 -10.61 -2.36
N ASN A 245 18.44 -9.99 -3.44
CA ASN A 245 19.17 -8.97 -4.21
C ASN A 245 19.23 -7.65 -3.43
N ASP A 246 18.11 -7.22 -2.85
CA ASP A 246 17.98 -6.02 -2.03
C ASP A 246 18.72 -6.18 -0.71
N LYS A 247 19.87 -5.49 -0.57
CA LYS A 247 20.73 -5.56 0.62
C LYS A 247 20.82 -4.20 1.30
N PRO A 248 20.97 -4.18 2.64
CA PRO A 248 21.16 -2.93 3.35
C PRO A 248 22.35 -2.13 2.83
N GLY A 249 22.12 -0.85 2.59
CA GLY A 249 23.15 0.14 2.26
C GLY A 249 23.99 0.56 3.46
N ALA A 250 24.77 1.63 3.29
CA ALA A 250 25.65 2.16 4.33
C ALA A 250 24.90 2.72 5.56
N ASP A 251 23.65 3.11 5.38
CA ASP A 251 22.76 3.59 6.44
C ASP A 251 22.03 2.45 7.17
N GLY A 252 22.23 1.20 6.74
CA GLY A 252 21.60 0.00 7.31
C GLY A 252 20.18 -0.27 6.80
N LEU A 253 19.68 0.53 5.86
CA LEU A 253 18.38 0.32 5.22
C LEU A 253 18.56 -0.35 3.86
N SER A 254 17.60 -1.18 3.50
CA SER A 254 17.46 -1.73 2.16
C SER A 254 16.47 -0.90 1.33
N ASP A 255 16.41 -1.11 0.03
CA ASP A 255 15.57 -0.30 -0.85
C ASP A 255 14.09 -0.37 -0.48
N ILE A 256 13.59 -1.54 -0.05
CA ILE A 256 12.20 -1.64 0.44
C ILE A 256 11.94 -0.79 1.69
N ASP A 257 12.94 -0.54 2.54
CA ASP A 257 12.81 0.37 3.69
C ASP A 257 12.72 1.82 3.23
N HIS A 258 13.54 2.21 2.26
CA HIS A 258 13.49 3.54 1.63
C HIS A 258 12.14 3.77 0.95
N PHE A 259 11.63 2.80 0.18
CA PHE A 259 10.33 2.89 -0.48
C PHE A 259 9.19 3.07 0.54
N ALA A 260 9.16 2.25 1.58
CA ALA A 260 8.15 2.36 2.62
C ALA A 260 8.22 3.71 3.36
N ARG A 261 9.43 4.21 3.66
CA ARG A 261 9.62 5.50 4.32
C ARG A 261 9.24 6.66 3.41
N PHE A 262 9.57 6.60 2.13
CA PHE A 262 9.15 7.56 1.11
C PHE A 262 7.62 7.65 1.05
N MET A 263 6.93 6.54 0.85
CA MET A 263 5.46 6.50 0.78
C MET A 263 4.80 7.03 2.05
N ARG A 264 5.34 6.69 3.23
CA ARG A 264 4.86 7.24 4.52
C ARG A 264 5.04 8.74 4.63
N ALA A 265 6.08 9.28 3.98
CA ALA A 265 6.41 10.70 4.02
C ALA A 265 5.68 11.55 2.98
N LEU A 266 4.96 10.95 2.04
CA LEU A 266 4.22 11.70 1.03
C LEU A 266 3.05 12.49 1.65
N GLU A 267 2.87 13.74 1.19
CA GLU A 267 1.68 14.53 1.50
C GLU A 267 0.42 13.88 0.92
N ALA A 268 -0.73 14.15 1.53
CA ALA A 268 -2.02 13.77 0.95
C ALA A 268 -2.35 14.62 -0.29
N PRO A 269 -3.18 14.13 -1.23
CA PRO A 269 -3.63 14.93 -2.37
C PRO A 269 -4.32 16.21 -1.92
N ALA A 270 -3.89 17.36 -2.46
CA ALA A 270 -4.46 18.65 -2.11
C ALA A 270 -5.82 18.88 -2.79
N ARG A 271 -6.77 19.42 -2.04
CA ARG A 271 -8.03 19.93 -2.59
C ARG A 271 -7.81 21.32 -3.18
N ASP A 272 -8.32 21.57 -4.38
CA ASP A 272 -8.38 22.94 -4.92
C ASP A 272 -9.32 23.81 -4.05
N ALA A 273 -8.73 24.72 -3.27
CA ALA A 273 -9.45 25.54 -2.32
C ALA A 273 -10.44 26.51 -3.00
N SER A 274 -10.10 27.01 -4.20
CA SER A 274 -10.94 27.95 -4.94
C SER A 274 -12.12 27.25 -5.62
N LEU A 275 -11.84 26.16 -6.32
CA LEU A 275 -12.85 25.34 -6.99
C LEU A 275 -13.86 24.76 -5.99
N SER A 276 -13.39 24.29 -4.85
CA SER A 276 -14.24 23.67 -3.81
C SER A 276 -15.28 24.63 -3.22
N GLN A 277 -15.06 25.96 -3.29
CA GLN A 277 -15.99 26.97 -2.79
C GLN A 277 -17.04 27.38 -3.82
N THR A 278 -16.94 26.98 -5.07
CA THR A 278 -17.91 27.31 -6.10
C THR A 278 -19.27 26.66 -5.82
N ALA A 279 -20.34 27.31 -6.29
CA ALA A 279 -21.71 26.80 -6.16
C ALA A 279 -21.86 25.42 -6.85
N GLY A 280 -21.15 25.20 -7.98
CA GLY A 280 -21.13 23.94 -8.71
C GLY A 280 -20.50 22.82 -7.89
N ALA A 281 -19.35 23.06 -7.25
CA ALA A 281 -18.68 22.04 -6.41
C ALA A 281 -19.53 21.66 -5.18
N LYS A 282 -20.11 22.66 -4.49
CA LYS A 282 -21.01 22.41 -3.35
C LYS A 282 -22.29 21.65 -3.74
N HIS A 283 -22.83 21.95 -4.91
CA HIS A 283 -23.96 21.19 -5.44
C HIS A 283 -23.55 19.76 -5.79
N GLY A 284 -22.35 19.56 -6.38
CA GLY A 284 -21.78 18.24 -6.65
C GLY A 284 -21.59 17.41 -5.38
N GLU A 285 -21.07 17.99 -4.31
CA GLU A 285 -20.93 17.36 -3.00
C GLU A 285 -22.29 16.88 -2.45
N THR A 286 -23.32 17.73 -2.51
CA THR A 286 -24.68 17.37 -2.12
C THR A 286 -25.25 16.21 -2.97
N LEU A 287 -24.98 16.22 -4.27
CA LEU A 287 -25.39 15.14 -5.16
C LEU A 287 -24.65 13.83 -4.87
N PHE A 288 -23.36 13.91 -4.59
CA PHE A 288 -22.52 12.76 -4.24
C PHE A 288 -23.06 12.01 -3.03
N GLU A 289 -23.48 12.72 -2.00
CA GLU A 289 -24.17 12.16 -0.84
C GLU A 289 -25.55 11.59 -1.21
N LYS A 290 -26.35 12.37 -1.93
CA LYS A 290 -27.73 12.03 -2.26
C LYS A 290 -27.87 10.77 -3.15
N VAL A 291 -26.95 10.59 -4.11
CA VAL A 291 -26.92 9.39 -4.97
C VAL A 291 -26.33 8.17 -4.27
N GLY A 292 -25.69 8.34 -3.11
CA GLY A 292 -25.14 7.26 -2.29
C GLY A 292 -23.68 6.94 -2.55
N CYS A 293 -22.94 7.72 -3.34
CA CYS A 293 -21.50 7.53 -3.57
C CYS A 293 -20.70 7.55 -2.28
N ALA A 294 -21.10 8.43 -1.33
CA ALA A 294 -20.47 8.56 -0.01
C ALA A 294 -20.59 7.29 0.87
N THR A 295 -21.35 6.28 0.44
CA THR A 295 -21.40 5.00 1.17
C THR A 295 -20.07 4.26 1.12
N CYS A 296 -19.40 4.23 -0.05
CA CYS A 296 -18.09 3.61 -0.25
C CYS A 296 -16.98 4.66 -0.33
N HIS A 297 -17.28 5.83 -0.88
CA HIS A 297 -16.33 6.94 -0.99
C HIS A 297 -16.38 7.83 0.25
N VAL A 298 -15.78 7.37 1.34
CA VAL A 298 -15.75 8.08 2.63
C VAL A 298 -14.88 9.33 2.49
N ALA A 299 -15.51 10.49 2.65
CA ALA A 299 -14.86 11.77 2.38
C ALA A 299 -13.77 12.15 3.41
N THR A 300 -13.86 11.63 4.64
CA THR A 300 -12.99 12.04 5.73
C THR A 300 -12.71 10.88 6.67
N LEU A 301 -11.44 10.65 6.95
CA LEU A 301 -10.97 9.67 7.93
C LEU A 301 -9.97 10.32 8.88
N THR A 302 -9.77 9.70 10.03
CA THR A 302 -8.81 10.17 11.05
C THR A 302 -7.88 9.02 11.43
N THR A 303 -6.59 9.28 11.42
CA THR A 303 -5.56 8.32 11.80
C THR A 303 -5.58 8.03 13.31
N ALA A 304 -5.06 6.89 13.70
CA ALA A 304 -4.87 6.56 15.12
C ALA A 304 -3.90 7.56 15.79
N PRO A 305 -3.96 7.70 17.12
CA PRO A 305 -3.07 8.61 17.85
C PRO A 305 -1.58 8.29 17.65
N SER A 306 -0.74 9.33 17.72
CA SER A 306 0.72 9.16 17.82
C SER A 306 1.09 8.21 18.97
N GLY A 307 2.14 7.43 18.78
CA GLY A 307 2.59 6.42 19.75
C GLY A 307 1.82 5.08 19.65
N THR A 308 0.80 4.97 18.79
CA THR A 308 0.08 3.70 18.59
C THR A 308 0.95 2.72 17.80
N PRO A 309 1.23 1.51 18.31
CA PRO A 309 1.91 0.47 17.54
C PRO A 309 0.96 -0.15 16.51
N ILE A 310 1.42 -0.27 15.26
CA ILE A 310 0.74 -0.92 14.14
C ILE A 310 1.67 -1.94 13.47
N ASN A 311 1.20 -2.61 12.43
CA ASN A 311 1.97 -3.59 11.66
C ASN A 311 2.57 -4.69 12.55
N GLY A 312 1.77 -5.22 13.47
CA GLY A 312 2.22 -6.24 14.42
C GLY A 312 3.24 -5.75 15.44
N GLY A 313 3.42 -4.43 15.58
CA GLY A 313 4.37 -3.77 16.47
C GLY A 313 5.68 -3.31 15.78
N ASN A 314 5.82 -3.55 14.46
CA ASN A 314 7.02 -3.12 13.72
C ASN A 314 7.04 -1.63 13.38
N PHE A 315 5.92 -0.95 13.45
CA PHE A 315 5.85 0.48 13.24
C PHE A 315 5.04 1.15 14.35
N THR A 316 5.56 2.24 14.88
CA THR A 316 4.85 3.09 15.85
C THR A 316 4.50 4.40 15.17
N ILE A 317 3.23 4.77 15.17
CA ILE A 317 2.74 5.98 14.50
C ILE A 317 3.44 7.21 15.08
N PRO A 318 4.21 7.97 14.27
CA PRO A 318 4.87 9.19 14.72
C PRO A 318 3.90 10.38 14.73
N ASP A 319 4.32 11.51 15.32
CA ASP A 319 3.51 12.73 15.42
C ASP A 319 3.08 13.30 14.05
N ALA A 320 3.90 13.10 13.03
CA ALA A 320 3.58 13.53 11.68
C ALA A 320 2.36 12.82 11.08
N LEU A 321 2.10 11.58 11.49
CA LEU A 321 1.01 10.74 10.98
C LEU A 321 -0.13 10.55 11.98
N GLY A 322 0.11 10.76 13.27
CA GLY A 322 -0.86 10.48 14.33
C GLY A 322 -1.88 11.59 14.55
N GLY A 323 -3.16 11.23 14.77
CA GLY A 323 -4.25 12.17 15.04
C GLY A 323 -4.52 13.14 13.87
N LYS A 324 -4.25 12.71 12.63
CA LYS A 324 -4.45 13.53 11.43
C LYS A 324 -5.79 13.23 10.78
N THR A 325 -6.47 14.27 10.35
CA THR A 325 -7.66 14.18 9.50
C THR A 325 -7.24 14.32 8.05
N PHE A 326 -7.70 13.42 7.16
CA PHE A 326 -7.40 13.46 5.73
C PHE A 326 -8.62 13.03 4.91
N HIS A 327 -8.59 13.26 3.59
CA HIS A 327 -9.75 13.18 2.72
C HIS A 327 -9.54 12.21 1.55
N PRO A 328 -9.55 10.88 1.80
CA PRO A 328 -9.20 9.89 0.79
C PRO A 328 -10.29 9.64 -0.25
N TYR A 329 -11.55 9.95 0.07
CA TYR A 329 -12.71 9.51 -0.72
C TYR A 329 -12.68 8.01 -1.05
N GLY A 330 -12.27 7.21 -0.07
CA GLY A 330 -12.16 5.75 -0.11
C GLY A 330 -12.46 5.16 1.26
N ASP A 331 -12.86 3.90 1.29
CA ASP A 331 -13.15 3.17 2.53
C ASP A 331 -12.15 2.05 2.82
N PHE A 332 -11.26 1.73 1.84
CA PHE A 332 -10.26 0.68 1.96
C PHE A 332 -10.86 -0.68 2.33
N LEU A 333 -11.99 -1.01 1.71
CA LEU A 333 -12.76 -2.23 1.94
C LEU A 333 -13.10 -2.89 0.60
N LEU A 334 -13.24 -4.21 0.58
CA LEU A 334 -13.76 -4.91 -0.58
C LEU A 334 -15.29 -4.97 -0.55
N HIS A 335 -15.89 -4.88 -1.72
CA HIS A 335 -17.32 -4.97 -1.93
C HIS A 335 -17.65 -6.06 -2.97
N ASN A 336 -18.73 -6.84 -2.74
CA ASN A 336 -19.23 -7.86 -3.66
C ASN A 336 -20.30 -7.29 -4.61
#